data_a277dff354e3b3939d49350f21a5f84a
#
_entry.id   a277dff354e3b3939d49350f21a5f84a
#
_cell.length_a   1.000
_cell.length_b   1.000
_cell.length_c   1.000
_cell.angle_alpha   90.00
_cell.angle_beta   90.00
_cell.angle_gamma   90.00
#
_symmetry.space_group_name_H-M   'P 1'
#
loop_
_entity.id
_entity.type
_entity.pdbx_description
1 polymer ?
#
loop_
_entity_poly.entity_id
_entity_poly.type
_entity_poly.pdbx_seq_one_letter_code
_entity_poly.pdbx_strand_id
1 'polypeptide(L)'
;NAPRNHQSIRPIEVVVAGASKVPPMKGLRSHWSLRPCKEPNQPLVQRVLAARGIVDPDFLRPSLKHLNDPSLLPGLDRAAARILSAVRAKERIVIYADYDVDGVSAAAILWHVIRAIDPGANVTTYLPHRLDEGYGLNAEAIAKLCESNDLIVSVDCGVTAVGPARVALERGIDLIITDHHTPPGDAESLPCAYAIVHPLAPGQEPYPFPDLCGAGVAFKLAWRLATLESNSQKARPELQRLLIELLALASMGVIADVVPLRGENRVLAHFGLDQIKRSGLVGVRALRDESGLGGESVEASDIGFRLGPRLNAIGRLGHAREALELLTTADEVRAREIAQALTGWNDERRKTESQISEE
;
A
#
# COMPACT_ATOMS: atom_id res chain seq x y z
N ASN A 1 7.14 -24.35 -32.27
CA ASN A 1 6.83 -23.31 -33.25
C ASN A 1 5.33 -23.06 -33.31
N ALA A 2 4.82 -22.18 -32.51
CA ALA A 2 3.48 -21.60 -32.69
C ALA A 2 3.62 -20.06 -32.54
N PRO A 3 3.05 -19.26 -33.43
CA PRO A 3 3.22 -17.84 -33.45
C PRO A 3 2.44 -17.18 -32.31
N ARG A 4 3.09 -16.29 -31.58
CA ARG A 4 2.45 -15.43 -30.58
C ARG A 4 1.53 -14.43 -31.30
N ASN A 5 0.24 -14.55 -31.06
CA ASN A 5 -0.78 -13.59 -31.47
C ASN A 5 -0.60 -12.28 -30.66
N HIS A 6 -0.02 -11.27 -31.26
CA HIS A 6 -0.16 -9.90 -30.82
C HIS A 6 -1.60 -9.43 -31.12
N GLN A 7 -2.49 -9.53 -30.14
CA GLN A 7 -3.78 -8.84 -30.22
C GLN A 7 -3.51 -7.33 -30.14
N SER A 8 -3.58 -6.66 -31.28
CA SER A 8 -3.63 -5.21 -31.39
C SER A 8 -4.90 -4.73 -30.69
N ILE A 9 -4.75 -3.95 -29.62
CA ILE A 9 -5.84 -3.23 -28.96
C ILE A 9 -6.43 -2.27 -30.00
N ARG A 10 -7.63 -2.57 -30.51
CA ARG A 10 -8.37 -1.64 -31.37
C ARG A 10 -8.86 -0.49 -30.50
N PRO A 11 -8.67 0.78 -30.92
CA PRO A 11 -9.25 1.91 -30.20
C PRO A 11 -10.78 1.82 -30.29
N ILE A 12 -11.44 2.00 -29.12
CA ILE A 12 -12.90 2.11 -29.07
C ILE A 12 -13.27 3.44 -29.72
N GLU A 13 -13.86 3.39 -30.90
CA GLU A 13 -14.49 4.56 -31.53
C GLU A 13 -15.79 4.89 -30.79
N VAL A 14 -15.74 5.88 -29.90
CA VAL A 14 -16.95 6.52 -29.38
C VAL A 14 -17.38 7.61 -30.37
N VAL A 15 -18.35 7.32 -31.21
CA VAL A 15 -18.98 8.33 -32.07
C VAL A 15 -19.85 9.21 -31.22
N VAL A 16 -19.38 10.40 -30.87
CA VAL A 16 -20.20 11.47 -30.26
C VAL A 16 -20.72 12.34 -31.37
N ALA A 17 -22.02 12.28 -31.64
CA ALA A 17 -22.70 13.17 -32.57
C ALA A 17 -22.56 14.63 -32.12
N GLY A 18 -22.03 15.52 -32.93
CA GLY A 18 -22.03 16.97 -32.71
C GLY A 18 -20.65 17.64 -32.51
N ALA A 19 -19.54 16.94 -32.65
CA ALA A 19 -18.22 17.57 -32.54
C ALA A 19 -17.79 18.19 -33.91
N SER A 20 -17.41 19.47 -33.91
CA SER A 20 -16.71 20.07 -35.04
C SER A 20 -15.49 19.25 -35.39
N LYS A 21 -15.36 18.83 -36.66
CA LYS A 21 -14.23 18.02 -37.14
C LYS A 21 -12.95 18.86 -37.09
N VAL A 22 -12.22 18.80 -36.00
CA VAL A 22 -10.83 19.26 -35.97
C VAL A 22 -10.02 18.17 -36.70
N PRO A 23 -9.30 18.47 -37.79
CA PRO A 23 -8.53 17.45 -38.51
C PRO A 23 -7.44 16.88 -37.56
N PRO A 24 -7.15 15.58 -37.65
CA PRO A 24 -6.09 14.98 -36.82
C PRO A 24 -4.75 15.60 -37.18
N MET A 25 -4.05 16.15 -36.19
CA MET A 25 -2.69 16.62 -36.36
C MET A 25 -1.73 15.43 -36.40
N LYS A 26 -0.88 15.35 -37.43
CA LYS A 26 0.13 14.31 -37.57
C LYS A 26 1.41 14.70 -36.84
N GLY A 27 1.81 13.94 -35.86
CA GLY A 27 3.19 13.95 -35.35
C GLY A 27 4.08 12.99 -36.13
N LEU A 28 5.40 13.05 -35.96
CA LEU A 28 6.39 12.24 -36.68
C LEU A 28 6.16 10.72 -36.54
N ARG A 29 5.52 10.25 -35.46
CA ARG A 29 5.26 8.81 -35.17
C ARG A 29 3.86 8.52 -34.61
N SER A 30 2.97 9.53 -34.49
CA SER A 30 1.69 9.40 -33.81
C SER A 30 0.62 10.31 -34.40
N HIS A 31 -0.64 9.87 -34.34
CA HIS A 31 -1.78 10.74 -34.64
C HIS A 31 -2.25 11.42 -33.34
N TRP A 32 -2.41 12.73 -33.39
CA TRP A 32 -2.92 13.53 -32.29
C TRP A 32 -4.42 13.72 -32.46
N SER A 33 -5.18 13.42 -31.41
CA SER A 33 -6.60 13.78 -31.34
C SER A 33 -6.83 14.73 -30.17
N LEU A 34 -7.54 15.81 -30.41
CA LEU A 34 -7.96 16.70 -29.33
C LEU A 34 -9.16 16.10 -28.61
N ARG A 35 -9.08 16.03 -27.28
CA ARG A 35 -10.25 15.65 -26.46
C ARG A 35 -11.33 16.73 -26.60
N PRO A 36 -12.61 16.35 -26.78
CA PRO A 36 -13.69 17.32 -26.88
C PRO A 36 -13.80 18.13 -25.58
N CYS A 37 -13.89 19.45 -25.72
CA CYS A 37 -14.12 20.35 -24.60
C CYS A 37 -15.63 20.63 -24.50
N LYS A 38 -16.29 20.07 -23.48
CA LYS A 38 -17.74 20.26 -23.26
C LYS A 38 -18.11 21.68 -22.85
N GLU A 39 -17.17 22.41 -22.22
CA GLU A 39 -17.41 23.73 -21.63
C GLU A 39 -16.26 24.71 -21.98
N PRO A 40 -16.24 25.26 -23.19
CA PRO A 40 -15.14 26.09 -23.69
C PRO A 40 -14.92 27.40 -22.91
N ASN A 41 -15.93 27.89 -22.21
CA ASN A 41 -15.89 29.15 -21.45
C ASN A 41 -15.35 28.99 -19.99
N GLN A 42 -15.10 27.79 -19.55
CA GLN A 42 -14.50 27.57 -18.21
C GLN A 42 -12.98 27.89 -18.19
N PRO A 43 -12.41 28.22 -17.02
CA PRO A 43 -10.98 28.37 -16.84
C PRO A 43 -10.20 27.16 -17.36
N LEU A 44 -9.01 27.37 -17.92
CA LEU A 44 -8.20 26.33 -18.56
C LEU A 44 -8.00 25.09 -17.67
N VAL A 45 -7.73 25.29 -16.39
CA VAL A 45 -7.54 24.18 -15.42
C VAL A 45 -8.79 23.30 -15.34
N GLN A 46 -9.98 23.89 -15.23
CA GLN A 46 -11.24 23.15 -15.15
C GLN A 46 -11.50 22.38 -16.46
N ARG A 47 -11.21 23.00 -17.62
CA ARG A 47 -11.32 22.34 -18.92
C ARG A 47 -10.40 21.13 -19.04
N VAL A 48 -9.15 21.23 -18.54
CA VAL A 48 -8.18 20.13 -18.53
C VAL A 48 -8.63 19.00 -17.61
N LEU A 49 -9.14 19.32 -16.42
CA LEU A 49 -9.67 18.34 -15.49
C LEU A 49 -10.90 17.61 -16.07
N ALA A 50 -11.85 18.37 -16.61
CA ALA A 50 -13.06 17.80 -17.24
C ALA A 50 -12.71 16.90 -18.44
N ALA A 51 -11.73 17.31 -19.28
CA ALA A 51 -11.25 16.50 -20.39
C ALA A 51 -10.57 15.18 -19.94
N ARG A 52 -10.11 15.11 -18.70
CA ARG A 52 -9.57 13.89 -18.07
C ARG A 52 -10.59 13.10 -17.26
N GLY A 53 -11.87 13.56 -17.24
CA GLY A 53 -12.92 12.93 -16.45
C GLY A 53 -12.81 13.19 -14.94
N ILE A 54 -12.03 14.19 -14.53
CA ILE A 54 -11.87 14.59 -13.14
C ILE A 54 -12.97 15.61 -12.83
N VAL A 55 -13.96 15.17 -12.06
CA VAL A 55 -15.13 15.99 -11.68
C VAL A 55 -15.12 16.35 -10.17
N ASP A 56 -14.22 15.76 -9.40
CA ASP A 56 -14.08 16.03 -7.97
C ASP A 56 -13.58 17.48 -7.76
N PRO A 57 -14.37 18.35 -7.09
CA PRO A 57 -14.01 19.74 -6.83
C PRO A 57 -12.80 19.86 -5.90
N ASP A 58 -12.57 18.86 -5.04
CA ASP A 58 -11.49 18.83 -4.05
C ASP A 58 -10.20 18.23 -4.59
N PHE A 59 -10.21 17.77 -5.85
CA PHE A 59 -9.03 17.17 -6.48
C PHE A 59 -7.78 18.05 -6.42
N LEU A 60 -7.92 19.37 -6.57
CA LEU A 60 -6.80 20.32 -6.50
C LEU A 60 -6.48 20.77 -5.07
N ARG A 61 -7.35 20.52 -4.10
CA ARG A 61 -7.21 20.92 -2.72
C ARG A 61 -7.53 19.76 -1.77
N PRO A 62 -6.76 18.66 -1.83
CA PRO A 62 -6.99 17.53 -0.95
C PRO A 62 -6.89 17.96 0.52
N SER A 63 -7.74 17.37 1.37
CA SER A 63 -7.77 17.64 2.80
C SER A 63 -7.87 16.31 3.55
N LEU A 64 -7.20 16.19 4.70
CA LEU A 64 -7.33 15.03 5.59
C LEU A 64 -8.78 14.80 6.06
N LYS A 65 -9.63 15.84 5.99
CA LYS A 65 -11.07 15.71 6.29
C LYS A 65 -11.85 14.90 5.24
N HIS A 66 -11.27 14.68 4.06
CA HIS A 66 -11.87 13.88 2.99
C HIS A 66 -11.56 12.38 3.13
N LEU A 67 -10.80 11.99 4.15
CA LEU A 67 -10.65 10.59 4.51
C LEU A 67 -11.93 10.11 5.20
N ASN A 68 -12.51 9.02 4.71
CA ASN A 68 -13.68 8.40 5.33
C ASN A 68 -13.35 7.88 6.74
N ASP A 69 -14.36 7.76 7.59
CA ASP A 69 -14.22 7.15 8.91
C ASP A 69 -13.71 5.69 8.74
N PRO A 70 -12.64 5.29 9.44
CA PRO A 70 -12.12 3.93 9.33
C PRO A 70 -13.12 2.85 9.77
N SER A 71 -14.08 3.16 10.65
CA SER A 71 -15.12 2.21 11.09
C SER A 71 -16.06 1.75 9.96
N LEU A 72 -16.11 2.49 8.85
CA LEU A 72 -16.85 2.09 7.65
C LEU A 72 -16.19 0.95 6.88
N LEU A 73 -14.90 0.67 7.12
CA LEU A 73 -14.18 -0.40 6.42
C LEU A 73 -14.59 -1.77 7.00
N PRO A 74 -15.15 -2.67 6.19
CA PRO A 74 -15.61 -3.97 6.64
C PRO A 74 -14.56 -4.73 7.45
N GLY A 75 -14.97 -5.34 8.57
CA GLY A 75 -14.12 -6.14 9.44
C GLY A 75 -13.15 -5.36 10.33
N LEU A 76 -12.96 -4.06 10.09
CA LEU A 76 -11.90 -3.27 10.71
C LEU A 76 -12.09 -3.11 12.22
N ASP A 77 -13.30 -2.87 12.71
CA ASP A 77 -13.56 -2.73 14.14
C ASP A 77 -13.24 -4.02 14.91
N ARG A 78 -13.63 -5.18 14.34
CA ARG A 78 -13.35 -6.50 14.91
C ARG A 78 -11.83 -6.77 14.95
N ALA A 79 -11.13 -6.46 13.87
CA ALA A 79 -9.68 -6.60 13.77
C ALA A 79 -8.96 -5.70 14.78
N ALA A 80 -9.31 -4.41 14.84
CA ALA A 80 -8.71 -3.45 15.75
C ALA A 80 -8.94 -3.83 17.23
N ALA A 81 -10.15 -4.24 17.60
CA ALA A 81 -10.44 -4.71 18.97
C ALA A 81 -9.61 -5.93 19.35
N ARG A 82 -9.44 -6.91 18.44
CA ARG A 82 -8.64 -8.13 18.71
C ARG A 82 -7.15 -7.79 18.86
N ILE A 83 -6.60 -6.95 17.98
CA ILE A 83 -5.20 -6.52 18.07
C ILE A 83 -4.97 -5.77 19.39
N LEU A 84 -5.86 -4.84 19.76
CA LEU A 84 -5.73 -4.10 21.01
C LEU A 84 -5.83 -5.01 22.24
N SER A 85 -6.69 -6.02 22.21
CA SER A 85 -6.78 -7.07 23.25
C SER A 85 -5.46 -7.84 23.35
N ALA A 86 -4.86 -8.24 22.23
CA ALA A 86 -3.59 -8.94 22.19
C ALA A 86 -2.44 -8.11 22.77
N VAL A 87 -2.38 -6.82 22.41
CA VAL A 87 -1.38 -5.89 22.95
C VAL A 87 -1.50 -5.78 24.47
N ARG A 88 -2.73 -5.62 24.99
CA ARG A 88 -2.99 -5.54 26.45
C ARG A 88 -2.66 -6.83 27.18
N ALA A 89 -2.93 -7.97 26.57
CA ALA A 89 -2.63 -9.29 27.12
C ALA A 89 -1.15 -9.71 26.95
N LYS A 90 -0.32 -8.88 26.29
CA LYS A 90 1.08 -9.19 25.95
C LYS A 90 1.24 -10.45 25.09
N GLU A 91 0.24 -10.76 24.29
CA GLU A 91 0.30 -11.83 23.31
C GLU A 91 1.40 -11.58 22.28
N ARG A 92 1.95 -12.65 21.73
CA ARG A 92 2.95 -12.60 20.65
C ARG A 92 2.22 -12.40 19.34
N ILE A 93 2.42 -11.23 18.73
CA ILE A 93 1.79 -10.82 17.49
C ILE A 93 2.84 -10.89 16.37
N VAL A 94 2.49 -11.53 15.25
CA VAL A 94 3.29 -11.44 14.04
C VAL A 94 2.48 -10.75 12.93
N ILE A 95 3.11 -9.76 12.29
CA ILE A 95 2.59 -9.09 11.09
C ILE A 95 3.22 -9.78 9.88
N TYR A 96 2.39 -10.51 9.13
CA TYR A 96 2.78 -11.18 7.89
C TYR A 96 2.51 -10.26 6.70
N ALA A 97 3.52 -9.86 5.96
CA ALA A 97 3.36 -8.90 4.87
C ALA A 97 3.67 -9.53 3.50
N ASP A 98 3.11 -8.94 2.44
CA ASP A 98 3.67 -9.14 1.12
C ASP A 98 5.05 -8.45 1.00
N TYR A 99 5.87 -8.90 0.06
CA TYR A 99 7.28 -8.51 -0.07
C TYR A 99 7.50 -7.22 -0.89
N ASP A 100 6.48 -6.62 -1.45
CA ASP A 100 6.60 -5.38 -2.22
C ASP A 100 6.50 -4.12 -1.34
N VAL A 101 6.58 -2.94 -1.97
CA VAL A 101 6.56 -1.66 -1.25
C VAL A 101 5.25 -1.45 -0.50
N ASP A 102 4.12 -1.91 -1.03
CA ASP A 102 2.81 -1.76 -0.40
C ASP A 102 2.72 -2.61 0.86
N GLY A 103 3.05 -3.91 0.77
CA GLY A 103 3.05 -4.82 1.90
C GLY A 103 4.06 -4.43 2.99
N VAL A 104 5.29 -4.06 2.61
CA VAL A 104 6.32 -3.62 3.55
C VAL A 104 5.90 -2.33 4.26
N SER A 105 5.31 -1.37 3.53
CA SER A 105 4.79 -0.13 4.11
C SER A 105 3.61 -0.39 5.04
N ALA A 106 2.69 -1.30 4.65
CA ALA A 106 1.56 -1.71 5.47
C ALA A 106 2.01 -2.33 6.81
N ALA A 107 3.00 -3.23 6.76
CA ALA A 107 3.56 -3.83 7.97
C ALA A 107 4.23 -2.82 8.88
N ALA A 108 5.01 -1.90 8.32
CA ALA A 108 5.66 -0.86 9.09
C ALA A 108 4.65 0.08 9.76
N ILE A 109 3.56 0.46 9.08
CA ILE A 109 2.46 1.26 9.65
C ILE A 109 1.88 0.58 10.89
N LEU A 110 1.51 -0.69 10.81
CA LEU A 110 0.95 -1.43 11.95
C LEU A 110 1.97 -1.62 13.06
N TRP A 111 3.21 -1.94 12.72
CA TRP A 111 4.29 -2.10 13.70
C TRP A 111 4.47 -0.81 14.52
N HIS A 112 4.59 0.34 13.87
CA HIS A 112 4.78 1.63 14.55
C HIS A 112 3.61 1.99 15.46
N VAL A 113 2.36 1.79 15.03
CA VAL A 113 1.21 2.13 15.87
C VAL A 113 1.09 1.20 17.07
N ILE A 114 1.33 -0.11 16.91
CA ILE A 114 1.32 -1.09 18.01
C ILE A 114 2.41 -0.73 19.03
N ARG A 115 3.63 -0.44 18.60
CA ARG A 115 4.73 -0.03 19.45
C ARG A 115 4.52 1.32 20.13
N ALA A 116 3.79 2.24 19.51
CA ALA A 116 3.42 3.52 20.11
C ALA A 116 2.29 3.40 21.15
N ILE A 117 1.38 2.43 20.96
CA ILE A 117 0.36 2.07 21.95
C ILE A 117 1.03 1.46 23.18
N ASP A 118 1.93 0.52 22.96
CA ASP A 118 2.67 -0.16 24.02
C ASP A 118 4.11 -0.44 23.57
N PRO A 119 5.11 0.34 24.06
CA PRO A 119 6.52 0.09 23.77
C PRO A 119 7.02 -1.32 24.13
N GLY A 120 6.36 -2.01 25.06
CA GLY A 120 6.65 -3.37 25.46
C GLY A 120 5.81 -4.44 24.74
N ALA A 121 5.08 -4.10 23.67
CA ALA A 121 4.30 -5.07 22.90
C ALA A 121 5.21 -6.12 22.22
N ASN A 122 4.80 -7.39 22.29
CA ASN A 122 5.49 -8.50 21.63
C ASN A 122 5.04 -8.58 20.16
N VAL A 123 5.50 -7.63 19.35
CA VAL A 123 5.18 -7.57 17.92
C VAL A 123 6.42 -7.79 17.08
N THR A 124 6.32 -8.71 16.13
CA THR A 124 7.34 -9.04 15.13
C THR A 124 6.77 -8.93 13.73
N THR A 125 7.62 -8.93 12.73
CA THR A 125 7.24 -8.90 11.33
C THR A 125 7.79 -10.12 10.60
N TYR A 126 7.05 -10.61 9.61
CA TYR A 126 7.45 -11.73 8.77
C TYR A 126 7.20 -11.39 7.30
N LEU A 127 8.20 -11.68 6.47
CA LEU A 127 8.09 -11.64 5.01
C LEU A 127 8.41 -13.00 4.43
N PRO A 128 7.56 -13.55 3.55
CA PRO A 128 7.84 -14.82 2.87
C PRO A 128 9.02 -14.67 1.92
N HIS A 129 9.81 -15.73 1.79
CA HIS A 129 10.88 -15.76 0.81
C HIS A 129 10.28 -16.08 -0.57
N ARG A 130 10.33 -15.10 -1.49
CA ARG A 130 9.65 -15.17 -2.80
C ARG A 130 9.95 -16.43 -3.60
N LEU A 131 11.20 -16.90 -3.57
CA LEU A 131 11.63 -18.07 -4.38
C LEU A 131 11.21 -19.40 -3.76
N ASP A 132 11.18 -19.48 -2.41
CA ASP A 132 10.92 -20.75 -1.69
C ASP A 132 9.46 -20.87 -1.26
N GLU A 133 8.80 -19.75 -0.92
CA GLU A 133 7.47 -19.75 -0.30
C GLU A 133 6.37 -19.18 -1.22
N GLY A 134 6.76 -18.52 -2.33
CA GLY A 134 5.82 -17.98 -3.32
C GLY A 134 5.22 -16.63 -2.89
N TYR A 135 4.06 -16.31 -3.50
CA TYR A 135 3.30 -15.09 -3.26
C TYR A 135 2.18 -15.33 -2.25
N GLY A 136 1.94 -14.35 -1.37
CA GLY A 136 0.82 -14.34 -0.44
C GLY A 136 1.01 -15.24 0.78
N LEU A 137 -0.09 -15.56 1.48
CA LEU A 137 -0.04 -16.44 2.65
C LEU A 137 0.29 -17.88 2.23
N ASN A 138 1.32 -18.45 2.86
CA ASN A 138 1.79 -19.82 2.65
C ASN A 138 1.41 -20.71 3.84
N ALA A 139 0.85 -21.89 3.58
CA ALA A 139 0.37 -22.79 4.63
C ALA A 139 1.49 -23.32 5.55
N GLU A 140 2.69 -23.61 5.00
CA GLU A 140 3.84 -24.04 5.79
C GLU A 140 4.39 -22.94 6.68
N ALA A 141 4.45 -21.70 6.15
CA ALA A 141 4.84 -20.52 6.90
C ALA A 141 3.85 -20.24 8.04
N ILE A 142 2.54 -20.27 7.75
CA ILE A 142 1.49 -20.12 8.78
C ILE A 142 1.62 -21.22 9.85
N ALA A 143 1.84 -22.47 9.45
CA ALA A 143 2.04 -23.55 10.41
C ALA A 143 3.21 -23.31 11.38
N LYS A 144 4.34 -22.83 10.87
CA LYS A 144 5.51 -22.47 11.71
C LYS A 144 5.22 -21.27 12.60
N LEU A 145 4.57 -20.23 12.07
CA LEU A 145 4.24 -19.03 12.83
C LEU A 145 3.26 -19.33 13.99
N CYS A 146 2.32 -20.25 13.81
CA CYS A 146 1.42 -20.70 14.86
C CYS A 146 2.14 -21.33 16.07
N GLU A 147 3.35 -21.87 15.93
CA GLU A 147 4.12 -22.46 17.03
C GLU A 147 4.68 -21.41 18.00
N SER A 148 4.90 -20.19 17.51
CA SER A 148 5.58 -19.15 18.27
C SER A 148 4.76 -17.86 18.45
N ASN A 149 3.56 -17.78 17.90
CA ASN A 149 2.73 -16.58 17.97
C ASN A 149 1.30 -16.93 18.42
N ASP A 150 0.64 -15.96 19.04
CA ASP A 150 -0.71 -16.07 19.57
C ASP A 150 -1.73 -15.34 18.67
N LEU A 151 -1.26 -14.43 17.83
CA LEU A 151 -2.04 -13.70 16.81
C LEU A 151 -1.21 -13.50 15.54
N ILE A 152 -1.80 -13.79 14.39
CA ILE A 152 -1.23 -13.50 13.07
C ILE A 152 -2.08 -12.42 12.40
N VAL A 153 -1.44 -11.37 11.90
CA VAL A 153 -2.09 -10.29 11.14
C VAL A 153 -1.43 -10.22 9.76
N SER A 154 -2.15 -10.60 8.71
CA SER A 154 -1.62 -10.40 7.36
C SER A 154 -1.94 -9.00 6.85
N VAL A 155 -1.02 -8.44 6.09
CA VAL A 155 -1.18 -7.15 5.44
C VAL A 155 -0.87 -7.27 3.96
N ASP A 156 -1.71 -6.67 3.13
CA ASP A 156 -1.57 -6.64 1.69
C ASP A 156 -1.60 -8.03 1.03
N CYS A 157 -2.17 -9.01 1.70
CA CYS A 157 -2.35 -10.36 1.17
C CYS A 157 -3.34 -11.17 2.00
N GLY A 158 -3.92 -12.19 1.37
CA GLY A 158 -4.61 -13.25 2.10
C GLY A 158 -6.10 -13.38 1.81
N VAL A 159 -6.76 -12.46 1.09
CA VAL A 159 -8.22 -12.51 0.85
C VAL A 159 -8.68 -13.78 0.13
N THR A 160 -7.78 -14.49 -0.55
CA THR A 160 -8.06 -15.78 -1.22
C THR A 160 -7.38 -16.97 -0.54
N ALA A 161 -6.72 -16.79 0.60
CA ALA A 161 -5.86 -17.79 1.23
C ALA A 161 -6.64 -18.78 2.13
N VAL A 162 -7.59 -19.53 1.56
CA VAL A 162 -8.45 -20.49 2.29
C VAL A 162 -7.65 -21.57 3.00
N GLY A 163 -6.64 -22.15 2.32
CA GLY A 163 -5.78 -23.21 2.90
C GLY A 163 -4.99 -22.74 4.12
N PRO A 164 -4.18 -21.67 4.00
CA PRO A 164 -3.44 -21.09 5.12
C PRO A 164 -4.33 -20.67 6.29
N ALA A 165 -5.51 -20.07 6.02
CA ALA A 165 -6.45 -19.71 7.08
C ALA A 165 -6.99 -20.92 7.85
N ARG A 166 -7.23 -22.04 7.16
CA ARG A 166 -7.63 -23.29 7.77
C ARG A 166 -6.55 -23.83 8.69
N VAL A 167 -5.28 -23.76 8.29
CA VAL A 167 -4.15 -24.17 9.14
C VAL A 167 -4.09 -23.36 10.44
N ALA A 168 -4.29 -22.05 10.38
CA ALA A 168 -4.34 -21.20 11.56
C ALA A 168 -5.52 -21.60 12.48
N LEU A 169 -6.71 -21.78 11.90
CA LEU A 169 -7.91 -22.19 12.63
C LEU A 169 -7.73 -23.55 13.32
N GLU A 170 -7.20 -24.56 12.62
CA GLU A 170 -6.96 -25.91 13.18
C GLU A 170 -5.95 -25.91 14.33
N ARG A 171 -5.05 -24.91 14.36
CA ARG A 171 -4.08 -24.71 15.45
C ARG A 171 -4.59 -23.79 16.55
N GLY A 172 -5.83 -23.29 16.44
CA GLY A 172 -6.45 -22.41 17.44
C GLY A 172 -5.84 -21.02 17.51
N ILE A 173 -5.17 -20.56 16.44
CA ILE A 173 -4.55 -19.23 16.35
C ILE A 173 -5.44 -18.30 15.54
N ASP A 174 -5.73 -17.13 16.11
CA ASP A 174 -6.48 -16.11 15.41
C ASP A 174 -5.66 -15.52 14.23
N LEU A 175 -6.26 -15.55 13.04
CA LEU A 175 -5.73 -14.91 11.84
C LEU A 175 -6.60 -13.71 11.49
N ILE A 176 -6.01 -12.53 11.41
CA ILE A 176 -6.62 -11.32 10.85
C ILE A 176 -6.03 -11.11 9.46
N ILE A 177 -6.88 -10.98 8.45
CA ILE A 177 -6.48 -10.69 7.08
C ILE A 177 -6.80 -9.23 6.78
N THR A 178 -5.81 -8.45 6.34
CA THR A 178 -6.03 -7.12 5.76
C THR A 178 -5.52 -7.10 4.34
N ASP A 179 -6.39 -6.82 3.38
CA ASP A 179 -6.09 -6.96 1.96
C ASP A 179 -6.92 -5.99 1.11
N HIS A 180 -6.51 -5.78 -0.14
CA HIS A 180 -7.21 -4.98 -1.13
C HIS A 180 -7.31 -5.66 -2.49
N HIS A 181 -6.63 -6.79 -2.68
CA HIS A 181 -6.65 -7.56 -3.93
C HIS A 181 -8.06 -8.04 -4.26
N THR A 182 -8.28 -8.50 -5.51
CA THR A 182 -9.60 -8.97 -5.94
C THR A 182 -10.11 -10.09 -5.03
N PRO A 183 -11.20 -9.88 -4.28
CA PRO A 183 -11.75 -10.89 -3.40
C PRO A 183 -12.48 -11.97 -4.21
N PRO A 184 -12.77 -13.16 -3.64
CA PRO A 184 -13.66 -14.13 -4.24
C PRO A 184 -15.06 -13.53 -4.49
N GLY A 185 -15.83 -14.16 -5.40
CA GLY A 185 -17.13 -13.63 -5.82
C GLY A 185 -18.26 -13.77 -4.79
N ASP A 186 -18.07 -14.58 -3.76
CA ASP A 186 -19.08 -14.86 -2.72
C ASP A 186 -18.42 -14.98 -1.34
N ALA A 187 -19.25 -14.85 -0.30
CA ALA A 187 -18.79 -14.86 1.10
C ALA A 187 -18.35 -16.25 1.58
N GLU A 188 -18.90 -17.32 1.01
CA GLU A 188 -18.59 -18.71 1.36
C GLU A 188 -17.18 -19.09 0.91
N SER A 189 -16.67 -18.44 -0.12
CA SER A 189 -15.31 -18.64 -0.65
C SER A 189 -14.24 -17.84 0.10
N LEU A 190 -14.62 -17.00 1.06
CA LEU A 190 -13.65 -16.28 1.90
C LEU A 190 -12.90 -17.21 2.85
N PRO A 191 -11.63 -16.90 3.19
CA PRO A 191 -10.88 -17.63 4.21
C PRO A 191 -11.57 -17.62 5.58
N CYS A 192 -11.49 -18.73 6.31
CA CYS A 192 -11.94 -18.82 7.72
C CYS A 192 -10.97 -18.06 8.63
N ALA A 193 -11.02 -16.72 8.61
CA ALA A 193 -10.22 -15.86 9.45
C ALA A 193 -11.03 -15.27 10.61
N TYR A 194 -10.34 -14.88 11.70
CA TYR A 194 -10.98 -14.16 12.80
C TYR A 194 -11.66 -12.88 12.30
N ALA A 195 -10.97 -12.10 11.46
CA ALA A 195 -11.52 -10.94 10.78
C ALA A 195 -10.87 -10.79 9.40
N ILE A 196 -11.65 -10.31 8.42
CA ILE A 196 -11.15 -9.90 7.11
C ILE A 196 -11.47 -8.42 6.94
N VAL A 197 -10.43 -7.61 6.81
CA VAL A 197 -10.51 -6.16 6.57
C VAL A 197 -10.24 -5.93 5.10
N HIS A 198 -11.30 -5.61 4.35
CA HIS A 198 -11.20 -5.46 2.91
C HIS A 198 -12.25 -4.49 2.36
N PRO A 199 -11.89 -3.54 1.47
CA PRO A 199 -12.82 -2.53 0.94
C PRO A 199 -14.05 -3.12 0.21
N LEU A 200 -13.90 -4.28 -0.39
CA LEU A 200 -14.92 -4.99 -1.20
C LEU A 200 -15.21 -6.40 -0.68
N ALA A 201 -15.15 -6.62 0.65
CA ALA A 201 -15.45 -7.95 1.21
C ALA A 201 -16.87 -8.41 0.82
N PRO A 202 -17.02 -9.58 0.16
CA PRO A 202 -18.34 -10.09 -0.21
C PRO A 202 -19.22 -10.30 1.02
N GLY A 203 -20.53 -10.05 0.86
CA GLY A 203 -21.51 -10.20 1.94
C GLY A 203 -21.51 -9.08 2.98
N GLN A 204 -20.73 -8.02 2.78
CA GLN A 204 -20.71 -6.83 3.63
C GLN A 204 -21.01 -5.57 2.80
N GLU A 205 -21.40 -4.47 3.46
CA GLU A 205 -21.52 -3.17 2.81
C GLU A 205 -20.15 -2.74 2.32
N PRO A 206 -20.00 -2.40 1.02
CA PRO A 206 -18.70 -1.98 0.49
C PRO A 206 -18.26 -0.65 1.11
N TYR A 207 -16.95 -0.54 1.33
CA TYR A 207 -16.37 0.71 1.78
C TYR A 207 -16.58 1.82 0.74
N PRO A 208 -16.88 3.08 1.14
CA PRO A 208 -17.19 4.17 0.20
C PRO A 208 -16.09 4.47 -0.83
N PHE A 209 -14.86 4.04 -0.58
CA PHE A 209 -13.73 4.19 -1.49
C PHE A 209 -13.01 2.83 -1.69
N PRO A 210 -13.36 2.07 -2.75
CA PRO A 210 -12.89 0.70 -2.94
C PRO A 210 -11.42 0.59 -3.40
N ASP A 211 -10.83 1.68 -3.92
CA ASP A 211 -9.51 1.68 -4.55
C ASP A 211 -8.34 1.84 -3.54
N LEU A 212 -8.53 1.57 -2.24
CA LEU A 212 -7.42 1.58 -1.29
C LEU A 212 -6.41 0.48 -1.63
N CYS A 213 -5.11 0.77 -1.45
CA CYS A 213 -4.05 -0.25 -1.46
C CYS A 213 -3.84 -0.86 -0.06
N GLY A 214 -2.98 -1.87 0.07
CA GLY A 214 -2.69 -2.55 1.34
C GLY A 214 -2.20 -1.61 2.44
N ALA A 215 -1.28 -0.68 2.13
CA ALA A 215 -0.84 0.35 3.07
C ALA A 215 -1.96 1.33 3.44
N GLY A 216 -2.88 1.61 2.51
CA GLY A 216 -4.08 2.40 2.78
C GLY A 216 -5.01 1.72 3.77
N VAL A 217 -5.26 0.41 3.60
CA VAL A 217 -6.03 -0.43 4.55
C VAL A 217 -5.35 -0.47 5.92
N ALA A 218 -4.02 -0.72 5.94
CA ALA A 218 -3.24 -0.73 7.17
C ALA A 218 -3.25 0.63 7.89
N PHE A 219 -3.22 1.74 7.15
CA PHE A 219 -3.33 3.09 7.71
C PHE A 219 -4.70 3.30 8.37
N LYS A 220 -5.80 2.83 7.77
CA LYS A 220 -7.14 2.88 8.38
C LYS A 220 -7.19 2.05 9.67
N LEU A 221 -6.60 0.86 9.66
CA LEU A 221 -6.50 0.02 10.85
C LEU A 221 -5.67 0.68 11.96
N ALA A 222 -4.54 1.28 11.61
CA ALA A 222 -3.70 2.05 12.54
C ALA A 222 -4.47 3.24 13.15
N TRP A 223 -5.23 3.98 12.34
CA TRP A 223 -6.08 5.07 12.83
C TRP A 223 -7.14 4.54 13.81
N ARG A 224 -7.80 3.42 13.48
CA ARG A 224 -8.80 2.84 14.38
C ARG A 224 -8.20 2.34 15.70
N LEU A 225 -7.05 1.68 15.65
CA LEU A 225 -6.30 1.28 16.86
C LEU A 225 -6.01 2.48 17.76
N ALA A 226 -5.55 3.58 17.18
CA ALA A 226 -5.23 4.79 17.91
C ALA A 226 -6.48 5.45 18.55
N THR A 227 -7.63 5.42 17.91
CA THR A 227 -8.89 5.94 18.48
C THR A 227 -9.47 5.04 19.56
N LEU A 228 -9.44 3.73 19.35
CA LEU A 228 -9.89 2.74 20.35
C LEU A 228 -9.01 2.78 21.61
N GLU A 229 -7.70 2.84 21.46
CA GLU A 229 -6.77 2.99 22.59
C GLU A 229 -7.05 4.25 23.39
N SER A 230 -7.37 5.34 22.71
CA SER A 230 -7.69 6.64 23.33
C SER A 230 -9.10 6.66 23.94
N ASN A 231 -9.90 5.62 23.76
CA ASN A 231 -11.32 5.55 24.14
C ASN A 231 -12.11 6.81 23.72
N SER A 232 -11.85 7.28 22.50
CA SER A 232 -12.37 8.54 21.97
C SER A 232 -12.45 8.49 20.45
N GLN A 233 -13.30 9.33 19.85
CA GLN A 233 -13.33 9.54 18.40
C GLN A 233 -12.02 10.13 17.84
N LYS A 234 -11.22 10.78 18.70
CA LYS A 234 -9.90 11.31 18.33
C LYS A 234 -8.82 10.58 19.10
N ALA A 235 -7.80 10.15 18.40
CA ALA A 235 -6.61 9.61 19.02
C ALA A 235 -5.94 10.65 19.95
N ARG A 236 -5.24 10.19 20.99
CA ARG A 236 -4.42 11.07 21.86
C ARG A 236 -3.34 11.79 21.03
N PRO A 237 -2.85 12.95 21.46
CA PRO A 237 -1.96 13.81 20.64
C PRO A 237 -0.71 13.12 20.10
N GLU A 238 -0.10 12.20 20.86
CA GLU A 238 1.09 11.43 20.46
C GLU A 238 0.76 10.50 19.27
N LEU A 239 -0.35 9.77 19.36
CA LEU A 239 -0.80 8.89 18.29
C LEU A 239 -1.29 9.67 17.06
N GLN A 240 -1.89 10.87 17.26
CA GLN A 240 -2.23 11.74 16.12
C GLN A 240 -0.97 12.18 15.35
N ARG A 241 0.08 12.61 16.07
CA ARG A 241 1.35 12.98 15.42
C ARG A 241 1.96 11.81 14.68
N LEU A 242 1.97 10.64 15.28
CA LEU A 242 2.44 9.43 14.60
C LEU A 242 1.62 9.11 13.35
N LEU A 243 0.29 9.15 13.41
CA LEU A 243 -0.56 8.89 12.23
C LEU A 243 -0.25 9.86 11.08
N ILE A 244 0.00 11.15 11.38
CA ILE A 244 0.43 12.11 10.36
C ILE A 244 1.79 11.71 9.77
N GLU A 245 2.72 11.26 10.59
CA GLU A 245 4.04 10.81 10.13
C GLU A 245 3.94 9.52 9.28
N LEU A 246 3.08 8.58 9.66
CA LEU A 246 2.84 7.33 8.93
C LEU A 246 2.20 7.54 7.54
N LEU A 247 1.70 8.74 7.23
CA LEU A 247 1.29 9.09 5.87
C LEU A 247 2.46 8.97 4.86
N ALA A 248 3.71 9.13 5.31
CA ALA A 248 4.88 8.88 4.48
C ALA A 248 4.88 7.43 3.94
N LEU A 249 4.69 6.44 4.83
CA LEU A 249 4.61 5.04 4.46
C LEU A 249 3.36 4.72 3.62
N ALA A 250 2.20 5.25 4.03
CA ALA A 250 0.97 5.07 3.26
C ALA A 250 1.10 5.59 1.82
N SER A 251 1.75 6.74 1.62
CA SER A 251 1.97 7.28 0.27
C SER A 251 2.94 6.43 -0.56
N MET A 252 3.93 5.80 0.08
CA MET A 252 4.85 4.88 -0.60
C MET A 252 4.10 3.68 -1.17
N GLY A 253 3.23 3.04 -0.38
CA GLY A 253 2.38 1.95 -0.87
C GLY A 253 1.43 2.42 -1.97
N VAL A 254 0.62 3.44 -1.71
CA VAL A 254 -0.36 3.99 -2.69
C VAL A 254 0.27 4.28 -4.06
N ILE A 255 1.47 4.86 -4.09
CA ILE A 255 2.11 5.24 -5.35
C ILE A 255 2.81 4.04 -6.00
N ALA A 256 3.45 3.19 -5.21
CA ALA A 256 4.18 2.03 -5.73
C ALA A 256 3.25 0.94 -6.28
N ASP A 257 2.08 0.73 -5.67
CA ASP A 257 1.04 -0.19 -6.13
C ASP A 257 0.23 0.34 -7.34
N VAL A 258 0.48 1.59 -7.75
CA VAL A 258 -0.13 2.22 -8.94
C VAL A 258 -1.66 2.30 -8.87
N VAL A 259 -2.24 2.32 -7.68
CA VAL A 259 -3.69 2.54 -7.51
C VAL A 259 -4.10 3.94 -7.98
N PRO A 260 -5.36 4.16 -8.38
CA PRO A 260 -5.82 5.46 -8.86
C PRO A 260 -5.62 6.58 -7.84
N LEU A 261 -4.85 7.62 -8.19
CA LEU A 261 -4.60 8.79 -7.32
C LEU A 261 -5.78 9.78 -7.31
N ARG A 262 -6.93 9.30 -6.84
CA ARG A 262 -8.17 10.06 -6.63
C ARG A 262 -8.76 9.74 -5.26
N GLY A 263 -9.78 10.48 -4.80
CA GLY A 263 -10.41 10.26 -3.49
C GLY A 263 -9.38 10.17 -2.37
N GLU A 264 -9.48 9.14 -1.53
CA GLU A 264 -8.59 8.96 -0.38
C GLU A 264 -7.13 8.72 -0.77
N ASN A 265 -6.84 7.96 -1.84
CA ASN A 265 -5.48 7.73 -2.31
C ASN A 265 -4.77 9.04 -2.68
N ARG A 266 -5.51 10.01 -3.25
CA ARG A 266 -4.96 11.32 -3.52
C ARG A 266 -4.63 12.09 -2.25
N VAL A 267 -5.48 11.98 -1.21
CA VAL A 267 -5.21 12.58 0.11
C VAL A 267 -3.98 11.95 0.74
N LEU A 268 -3.90 10.62 0.79
CA LEU A 268 -2.76 9.89 1.34
C LEU A 268 -1.47 10.24 0.61
N ALA A 269 -1.48 10.24 -0.73
CA ALA A 269 -0.32 10.59 -1.53
C ALA A 269 0.11 12.05 -1.32
N HIS A 270 -0.84 13.01 -1.34
CA HIS A 270 -0.53 14.43 -1.19
C HIS A 270 0.16 14.76 0.13
N PHE A 271 -0.44 14.31 1.24
CA PHE A 271 0.13 14.58 2.56
C PHE A 271 1.34 13.71 2.87
N GLY A 272 1.37 12.48 2.35
CA GLY A 272 2.48 11.56 2.57
C GLY A 272 3.77 12.00 1.87
N LEU A 273 3.70 12.52 0.65
CA LEU A 273 4.85 13.09 -0.06
C LEU A 273 5.52 14.22 0.74
N ASP A 274 4.69 15.09 1.34
CA ASP A 274 5.19 16.15 2.23
C ASP A 274 5.79 15.58 3.52
N GLN A 275 5.25 14.48 4.06
CA GLN A 275 5.82 13.80 5.22
C GLN A 275 7.15 13.09 4.89
N ILE A 276 7.34 12.49 3.71
CA ILE A 276 8.63 11.88 3.32
C ILE A 276 9.75 12.93 3.38
N LYS A 277 9.48 14.15 2.89
CA LYS A 277 10.45 15.25 2.92
C LYS A 277 10.98 15.56 4.32
N ARG A 278 10.12 15.51 5.34
CA ARG A 278 10.41 15.92 6.73
C ARG A 278 10.29 14.78 7.75
N SER A 279 10.31 13.53 7.27
CA SER A 279 10.07 12.36 8.12
C SER A 279 11.01 12.28 9.31
N GLY A 280 10.45 12.02 10.49
CA GLY A 280 11.16 11.61 11.69
C GLY A 280 11.50 10.12 11.70
N LEU A 281 10.83 9.31 10.84
CA LEU A 281 11.10 7.88 10.72
C LEU A 281 12.52 7.67 10.15
N VAL A 282 13.36 7.02 10.94
CA VAL A 282 14.79 6.84 10.65
C VAL A 282 15.00 6.18 9.29
N GLY A 283 14.28 5.11 9.00
CA GLY A 283 14.41 4.37 7.75
C GLY A 283 13.93 5.14 6.52
N VAL A 284 12.81 5.89 6.64
CA VAL A 284 12.31 6.74 5.54
C VAL A 284 13.32 7.84 5.23
N ARG A 285 13.91 8.44 6.27
CA ARG A 285 14.93 9.48 6.11
C ARG A 285 16.20 8.92 5.46
N ALA A 286 16.71 7.78 5.93
CA ALA A 286 17.88 7.13 5.35
C ALA A 286 17.67 6.78 3.87
N LEU A 287 16.53 6.19 3.53
CA LEU A 287 16.16 5.84 2.16
C LEU A 287 16.05 7.08 1.26
N ARG A 288 15.41 8.14 1.74
CA ARG A 288 15.30 9.43 1.04
C ARG A 288 16.69 10.02 0.74
N ASP A 289 17.54 10.11 1.75
CA ASP A 289 18.85 10.75 1.66
C ASP A 289 19.78 9.96 0.72
N GLU A 290 19.80 8.63 0.83
CA GLU A 290 20.55 7.74 -0.06
C GLU A 290 20.03 7.78 -1.51
N SER A 291 18.76 8.09 -1.70
CA SER A 291 18.16 8.29 -3.03
C SER A 291 18.47 9.67 -3.63
N GLY A 292 19.27 10.52 -2.96
CA GLY A 292 19.61 11.86 -3.40
C GLY A 292 18.43 12.85 -3.35
N LEU A 293 17.46 12.62 -2.46
CA LEU A 293 16.26 13.47 -2.25
C LEU A 293 16.38 14.33 -0.98
N GLY A 294 17.55 14.39 -0.37
CA GLY A 294 17.79 15.20 0.82
C GLY A 294 17.61 16.69 0.56
N GLY A 295 16.62 17.31 1.21
CA GLY A 295 16.36 18.75 1.09
C GLY A 295 15.47 19.18 -0.08
N GLU A 296 15.11 18.30 -0.98
CA GLU A 296 14.25 18.57 -2.14
C GLU A 296 12.76 18.29 -1.83
N SER A 297 11.86 18.79 -2.68
CA SER A 297 10.46 18.35 -2.71
C SER A 297 10.41 16.94 -3.28
N VAL A 298 9.70 16.02 -2.60
CA VAL A 298 9.49 14.65 -3.08
C VAL A 298 8.22 14.59 -3.89
N GLU A 299 8.30 14.03 -5.08
CA GLU A 299 7.18 13.86 -6.01
C GLU A 299 6.79 12.37 -6.13
N ALA A 300 5.60 12.09 -6.69
CA ALA A 300 5.15 10.72 -6.91
C ALA A 300 6.12 9.92 -7.83
N SER A 301 6.74 10.60 -8.80
CA SER A 301 7.79 10.03 -9.65
C SER A 301 9.01 9.55 -8.86
N ASP A 302 9.36 10.22 -7.76
CA ASP A 302 10.49 9.80 -6.92
C ASP A 302 10.18 8.49 -6.18
N ILE A 303 8.94 8.33 -5.71
CA ILE A 303 8.52 7.04 -5.15
C ILE A 303 8.55 5.96 -6.23
N GLY A 304 7.93 6.18 -7.39
CA GLY A 304 7.84 5.19 -8.45
C GLY A 304 9.18 4.78 -9.06
N PHE A 305 10.15 5.71 -9.16
CA PHE A 305 11.39 5.48 -9.91
C PHE A 305 12.67 5.55 -9.08
N ARG A 306 12.62 5.99 -7.83
CA ARG A 306 13.79 6.12 -6.95
C ARG A 306 13.65 5.34 -5.65
N LEU A 307 12.62 5.58 -4.83
CA LEU A 307 12.44 4.93 -3.53
C LEU A 307 11.89 3.49 -3.69
N GLY A 308 10.79 3.32 -4.41
CA GLY A 308 10.13 2.03 -4.60
C GLY A 308 11.03 0.98 -5.24
N PRO A 309 11.73 1.26 -6.36
CA PRO A 309 12.65 0.30 -6.96
C PRO A 309 13.77 -0.20 -6.03
N ARG A 310 14.24 0.62 -5.07
CA ARG A 310 15.21 0.21 -4.06
C ARG A 310 14.61 -0.79 -3.08
N LEU A 311 13.43 -0.50 -2.55
CA LEU A 311 12.72 -1.43 -1.67
C LEU A 311 12.35 -2.73 -2.38
N ASN A 312 11.86 -2.67 -3.63
CA ASN A 312 11.51 -3.86 -4.42
C ASN A 312 12.72 -4.69 -4.88
N ALA A 313 13.93 -4.12 -4.95
CA ALA A 313 15.13 -4.86 -5.32
C ALA A 313 15.43 -6.00 -4.33
N ILE A 314 15.09 -5.81 -3.06
CA ILE A 314 15.29 -6.79 -1.99
C ILE A 314 14.46 -8.06 -2.20
N GLY A 315 13.19 -7.93 -2.55
CA GLY A 315 12.30 -9.08 -2.75
C GLY A 315 12.76 -10.04 -3.85
N ARG A 316 13.69 -9.61 -4.71
CA ARG A 316 14.24 -10.42 -5.82
C ARG A 316 15.54 -11.14 -5.46
N LEU A 317 16.29 -10.69 -4.44
CA LEU A 317 17.63 -11.18 -4.10
C LEU A 317 17.70 -11.90 -2.74
N GLY A 318 16.55 -12.18 -2.09
CA GLY A 318 16.52 -12.98 -0.86
C GLY A 318 16.70 -12.21 0.45
N HIS A 319 16.73 -10.88 0.43
CA HIS A 319 16.97 -10.02 1.60
C HIS A 319 15.74 -9.21 2.05
N ALA A 320 14.53 -9.68 1.75
CA ALA A 320 13.28 -8.93 1.99
C ALA A 320 13.11 -8.45 3.45
N ARG A 321 13.71 -9.13 4.42
CA ARG A 321 13.68 -8.76 5.85
C ARG A 321 14.32 -7.39 6.11
N GLU A 322 15.34 -6.99 5.35
CA GLU A 322 16.06 -5.72 5.54
C GLU A 322 15.18 -4.51 5.18
N ALA A 323 14.20 -4.64 4.26
CA ALA A 323 13.24 -3.58 4.00
C ALA A 323 12.34 -3.33 5.21
N LEU A 324 11.86 -4.38 5.86
CA LEU A 324 11.09 -4.25 7.10
C LEU A 324 11.96 -3.72 8.25
N GLU A 325 13.18 -4.24 8.41
CA GLU A 325 14.12 -3.74 9.41
C GLU A 325 14.36 -2.24 9.22
N LEU A 326 14.62 -1.79 7.99
CA LEU A 326 14.80 -0.38 7.66
C LEU A 326 13.62 0.47 8.12
N LEU A 327 12.39 0.06 7.79
CA LEU A 327 11.20 0.86 8.05
C LEU A 327 10.64 0.68 9.46
N THR A 328 11.19 -0.23 10.30
CA THR A 328 10.67 -0.51 11.65
C THR A 328 11.72 -0.33 12.74
N THR A 329 12.73 -1.20 12.80
CA THR A 329 13.61 -1.37 13.97
C THR A 329 15.01 -0.76 13.81
N ALA A 330 15.44 -0.42 12.59
CA ALA A 330 16.79 0.09 12.34
C ALA A 330 17.05 1.42 13.07
N ASP A 331 18.19 1.49 13.75
CA ASP A 331 18.73 2.76 14.24
C ASP A 331 19.40 3.56 13.10
N GLU A 332 19.92 4.74 13.41
CA GLU A 332 20.51 5.67 12.43
C GLU A 332 21.69 5.06 11.64
N VAL A 333 22.50 4.21 12.28
CA VAL A 333 23.67 3.58 11.64
C VAL A 333 23.19 2.46 10.73
N ARG A 334 22.38 1.56 11.29
CA ARG A 334 21.84 0.41 10.56
C ARG A 334 20.97 0.82 9.39
N ALA A 335 20.15 1.85 9.55
CA ALA A 335 19.32 2.37 8.46
C ALA A 335 20.12 2.90 7.28
N ARG A 336 21.25 3.57 7.52
CA ARG A 336 22.15 3.98 6.44
C ARG A 336 22.79 2.80 5.74
N GLU A 337 23.28 1.81 6.49
CA GLU A 337 23.86 0.58 5.92
C GLU A 337 22.85 -0.12 5.00
N ILE A 338 21.62 -0.30 5.48
CA ILE A 338 20.56 -0.93 4.68
C ILE A 338 20.23 -0.08 3.45
N ALA A 339 20.05 1.23 3.59
CA ALA A 339 19.74 2.11 2.47
C ALA A 339 20.82 2.07 1.37
N GLN A 340 22.11 2.01 1.75
CA GLN A 340 23.23 1.84 0.83
C GLN A 340 23.20 0.47 0.14
N ALA A 341 22.94 -0.60 0.89
CA ALA A 341 22.80 -1.94 0.32
C ALA A 341 21.65 -2.00 -0.70
N LEU A 342 20.50 -1.39 -0.38
CA LEU A 342 19.34 -1.26 -1.29
C LEU A 342 19.71 -0.57 -2.62
N THR A 343 20.51 0.49 -2.54
CA THR A 343 20.99 1.21 -3.71
C THR A 343 21.86 0.31 -4.57
N GLY A 344 22.81 -0.41 -3.96
CA GLY A 344 23.69 -1.36 -4.65
C GLY A 344 22.90 -2.45 -5.39
N TRP A 345 21.95 -3.10 -4.72
CA TRP A 345 21.11 -4.14 -5.33
C TRP A 345 20.21 -3.61 -6.44
N ASN A 346 19.65 -2.41 -6.29
CA ASN A 346 18.89 -1.79 -7.36
C ASN A 346 19.75 -1.48 -8.59
N ASP A 347 20.99 -1.05 -8.40
CA ASP A 347 21.93 -0.79 -9.51
C ASP A 347 22.33 -2.08 -10.22
N GLU A 348 22.55 -3.16 -9.48
CA GLU A 348 22.80 -4.49 -10.05
C GLU A 348 21.62 -5.00 -10.87
N ARG A 349 20.39 -4.88 -10.33
CA ARG A 349 19.17 -5.19 -11.06
C ARG A 349 19.07 -4.43 -12.39
N ARG A 350 19.31 -3.11 -12.37
CA ARG A 350 19.28 -2.26 -13.57
C ARG A 350 20.33 -2.67 -14.62
N LYS A 351 21.52 -3.05 -14.19
CA LYS A 351 22.55 -3.58 -15.09
C LYS A 351 22.09 -4.87 -15.77
N THR A 352 21.55 -5.80 -15.00
CA THR A 352 21.03 -7.07 -15.53
C THR A 352 19.89 -6.85 -16.51
N GLU A 353 18.93 -5.96 -16.20
CA GLU A 353 17.81 -5.61 -17.11
C GLU A 353 18.32 -4.99 -18.43
N SER A 354 19.35 -4.14 -18.37
CA SER A 354 19.94 -3.55 -19.58
C SER A 354 20.63 -4.62 -20.45
N GLN A 355 21.35 -5.55 -19.86
CA GLN A 355 22.00 -6.66 -20.58
C GLN A 355 20.99 -7.55 -21.30
N ILE A 356 19.88 -7.94 -20.61
CA ILE A 356 18.82 -8.75 -21.22
C ILE A 356 18.10 -7.99 -22.35
N SER A 357 18.02 -6.67 -22.28
CA SER A 357 17.36 -5.86 -23.30
C SER A 357 18.21 -5.64 -24.55
N GLU A 358 19.53 -5.82 -24.46
CA GLU A 358 20.48 -5.72 -25.58
C GLU A 358 20.64 -7.05 -26.35
N GLU A 359 20.30 -8.19 -25.76
CA GLU A 359 20.19 -9.51 -26.38
C GLU A 359 18.85 -9.67 -27.14
#